data_99a760888777f0363e61f7274eec1f73
#
_entry.id   99a760888777f0363e61f7274eec1f73
#
_cell.length_a   1.000
_cell.length_b   1.000
_cell.length_c   1.000
_cell.angle_alpha   90.00
_cell.angle_beta   90.00
_cell.angle_gamma   90.00
#
_symmetry.space_group_name_H-M   'P 1'
#
loop_
_entity.id
_entity.type
_entity.pdbx_description
1 polymer ?
#
loop_
_entity_poly.entity_id
_entity_poly.type
_entity_poly.pdbx_seq_one_letter_code
_entity_poly.pdbx_strand_id
1 'polypeptide(L)'
;TGEQLFAQVESTNNFPIGAGLASSASAFAALALAGSSALGLSLSEKELSSLARFGSGSACRSIPGGFVEWRTDPRSGESYAFSIAPHDHWRLADCIVILSKAHKAVGSEAGMHSAGTSPLQTARVADAPRRLALCRSAILQRDFSALVRVTELDSNMMHAVMMTSDPSLFYWQPGSLALIQAVRSWQMEGLAVTYT
;
A
#
# COMPACT_ATOMS: atom_id res chain seq x y z
N THR A 1 -26.64 -11.95 -11.49
CA THR A 1 -28.04 -12.27 -11.17
C THR A 1 -29.01 -11.81 -12.26
N GLY A 2 -28.68 -10.83 -13.11
CA GLY A 2 -29.57 -10.28 -14.12
C GLY A 2 -30.70 -9.38 -13.58
N GLU A 3 -30.79 -9.21 -12.30
CA GLU A 3 -31.77 -8.31 -11.66
C GLU A 3 -31.17 -6.92 -11.49
N GLN A 4 -31.96 -5.89 -11.81
CA GLN A 4 -31.64 -4.50 -11.48
C GLN A 4 -32.05 -4.23 -10.03
N LEU A 5 -31.06 -4.12 -9.16
CA LEU A 5 -31.27 -3.77 -7.76
C LEU A 5 -30.80 -2.32 -7.53
N PHE A 6 -31.60 -1.56 -6.79
CA PHE A 6 -31.24 -0.22 -6.34
C PHE A 6 -30.76 -0.28 -4.89
N ALA A 7 -29.68 0.40 -4.59
CA ALA A 7 -29.16 0.49 -3.23
C ALA A 7 -28.86 1.95 -2.85
N GLN A 8 -29.15 2.30 -1.61
CA GLN A 8 -28.63 3.51 -1.01
C GLN A 8 -27.31 3.19 -0.34
N VAL A 9 -26.27 3.97 -0.65
CA VAL A 9 -24.93 3.78 -0.09
C VAL A 9 -24.58 4.99 0.77
N GLU A 10 -24.29 4.76 2.04
CA GLU A 10 -23.76 5.76 2.96
C GLU A 10 -22.35 5.35 3.38
N SER A 11 -21.39 6.27 3.29
CA SER A 11 -20.00 6.02 3.63
C SER A 11 -19.44 7.16 4.46
N THR A 12 -18.76 6.81 5.55
CA THR A 12 -18.08 7.77 6.43
C THR A 12 -16.65 7.32 6.69
N ASN A 13 -15.71 8.24 6.51
CA ASN A 13 -14.32 8.02 6.92
C ASN A 13 -14.04 8.66 8.28
N ASN A 14 -13.32 7.95 9.14
CA ASN A 14 -12.87 8.44 10.44
C ASN A 14 -11.44 9.05 10.42
N PHE A 15 -10.87 9.23 9.22
CA PHE A 15 -9.58 9.86 9.00
C PHE A 15 -9.63 10.80 7.77
N PRO A 16 -8.68 11.75 7.61
CA PRO A 16 -8.71 12.73 6.52
C PRO A 16 -8.63 12.10 5.13
N ILE A 17 -9.53 12.50 4.23
CA ILE A 17 -9.56 12.09 2.83
C ILE A 17 -8.56 12.97 2.03
N GLY A 18 -7.84 12.38 1.08
CA GLY A 18 -6.94 13.11 0.19
C GLY A 18 -5.59 13.52 0.80
N ALA A 19 -5.35 13.16 2.06
CA ALA A 19 -4.09 13.45 2.77
C ALA A 19 -2.97 12.43 2.52
N GLY A 20 -3.11 11.57 1.52
CA GLY A 20 -2.14 10.50 1.23
C GLY A 20 -2.33 9.21 2.03
N LEU A 21 -3.38 9.12 2.84
CA LEU A 21 -3.68 7.99 3.72
C LEU A 21 -4.46 6.84 3.05
N ALA A 22 -4.36 6.69 1.74
CA ALA A 22 -4.99 5.59 0.98
C ALA A 22 -6.50 5.39 1.27
N SER A 23 -7.26 6.50 1.38
CA SER A 23 -8.70 6.47 1.68
C SER A 23 -9.53 5.66 0.67
N SER A 24 -9.11 5.59 -0.60
CA SER A 24 -9.76 4.76 -1.61
C SER A 24 -9.66 3.27 -1.27
N ALA A 25 -8.54 2.80 -0.73
CA ALA A 25 -8.36 1.39 -0.39
C ALA A 25 -9.35 0.93 0.69
N SER A 26 -9.49 1.68 1.78
CA SER A 26 -10.45 1.38 2.85
C SER A 26 -11.91 1.50 2.37
N ALA A 27 -12.22 2.53 1.57
CA ALA A 27 -13.57 2.74 1.06
C ALA A 27 -14.04 1.58 0.16
N PHE A 28 -13.21 1.15 -0.80
CA PHE A 28 -13.58 0.05 -1.69
C PHE A 28 -13.56 -1.32 -1.01
N ALA A 29 -12.71 -1.53 0.01
CA ALA A 29 -12.78 -2.73 0.83
C ALA A 29 -14.09 -2.79 1.63
N ALA A 30 -14.47 -1.70 2.27
CA ALA A 30 -15.74 -1.59 2.99
C ALA A 30 -16.95 -1.76 2.05
N LEU A 31 -16.93 -1.15 0.87
CA LEU A 31 -17.98 -1.27 -0.13
C LEU A 31 -18.11 -2.71 -0.65
N ALA A 32 -17.00 -3.38 -0.93
CA ALA A 32 -17.01 -4.78 -1.36
C ALA A 32 -17.64 -5.69 -0.31
N LEU A 33 -17.29 -5.51 0.96
CA LEU A 33 -17.84 -6.28 2.07
C LEU A 33 -19.34 -5.97 2.28
N ALA A 34 -19.70 -4.69 2.37
CA ALA A 34 -21.08 -4.27 2.60
C ALA A 34 -22.00 -4.66 1.45
N GLY A 35 -21.57 -4.45 0.19
CA GLY A 35 -22.34 -4.82 -0.99
C GLY A 35 -22.54 -6.32 -1.13
N SER A 36 -21.51 -7.12 -0.90
CA SER A 36 -21.62 -8.57 -0.90
C SER A 36 -22.60 -9.07 0.16
N SER A 37 -22.51 -8.53 1.39
CA SER A 37 -23.41 -8.87 2.49
C SER A 37 -24.86 -8.46 2.19
N ALA A 38 -25.07 -7.27 1.64
CA ALA A 38 -26.43 -6.78 1.28
C ALA A 38 -27.09 -7.64 0.20
N LEU A 39 -26.30 -8.23 -0.70
CA LEU A 39 -26.77 -9.17 -1.72
C LEU A 39 -26.90 -10.62 -1.22
N GLY A 40 -26.63 -10.89 0.05
CA GLY A 40 -26.65 -12.23 0.63
C GLY A 40 -25.54 -13.17 0.09
N LEU A 41 -24.46 -12.62 -0.45
CA LEU A 41 -23.35 -13.40 -0.98
C LEU A 41 -22.39 -13.79 0.16
N SER A 42 -22.09 -15.08 0.23
CA SER A 42 -21.08 -15.62 1.16
C SER A 42 -19.76 -15.81 0.43
N LEU A 43 -19.05 -14.70 0.22
CA LEU A 43 -17.74 -14.71 -0.43
C LEU A 43 -16.64 -15.06 0.57
N SER A 44 -15.67 -15.86 0.13
CA SER A 44 -14.44 -16.10 0.87
C SER A 44 -13.60 -14.81 0.95
N GLU A 45 -12.67 -14.73 1.90
CA GLU A 45 -11.74 -13.61 2.04
C GLU A 45 -10.97 -13.34 0.72
N LYS A 46 -10.56 -14.40 0.03
CA LYS A 46 -9.89 -14.32 -1.27
C LYS A 46 -10.78 -13.67 -2.33
N GLU A 47 -12.05 -14.08 -2.44
CA GLU A 47 -13.00 -13.52 -3.40
C GLU A 47 -13.33 -12.06 -3.08
N LEU A 48 -13.53 -11.73 -1.80
CA LEU A 48 -13.71 -10.34 -1.35
C LEU A 48 -12.48 -9.49 -1.65
N SER A 49 -11.29 -10.01 -1.41
CA SER A 49 -10.03 -9.34 -1.73
C SER A 49 -9.90 -9.05 -3.22
N SER A 50 -10.21 -10.03 -4.06
CA SER A 50 -10.24 -9.87 -5.51
C SER A 50 -11.31 -8.86 -5.97
N LEU A 51 -12.49 -8.89 -5.35
CA LEU A 51 -13.59 -7.96 -5.65
C LEU A 51 -13.21 -6.51 -5.30
N ALA A 52 -12.69 -6.29 -4.09
CA ALA A 52 -12.30 -4.94 -3.62
C ALA A 52 -11.29 -4.28 -4.57
N ARG A 53 -10.43 -5.07 -5.21
CA ARG A 53 -9.40 -4.60 -6.12
C ARG A 53 -9.96 -3.94 -7.39
N PHE A 54 -11.18 -4.28 -7.83
CA PHE A 54 -11.81 -3.63 -8.98
C PHE A 54 -12.09 -2.14 -8.73
N GLY A 55 -12.37 -1.76 -7.49
CA GLY A 55 -12.57 -0.36 -7.12
C GLY A 55 -11.27 0.41 -6.90
N SER A 56 -10.27 -0.25 -6.30
CA SER A 56 -8.93 0.30 -6.09
C SER A 56 -7.92 -0.83 -5.99
N GLY A 57 -6.83 -0.74 -6.76
CA GLY A 57 -5.82 -1.81 -6.82
C GLY A 57 -5.30 -2.25 -5.45
N SER A 58 -5.07 -1.31 -4.54
CA SER A 58 -4.58 -1.59 -3.18
C SER A 58 -5.65 -2.04 -2.18
N ALA A 59 -6.95 -1.91 -2.50
CA ALA A 59 -8.05 -2.26 -1.61
C ALA A 59 -8.07 -3.76 -1.24
N CYS A 60 -7.52 -4.62 -2.10
CA CYS A 60 -7.38 -6.04 -1.80
C CYS A 60 -6.65 -6.30 -0.47
N ARG A 61 -5.69 -5.45 -0.10
CA ARG A 61 -4.91 -5.59 1.14
C ARG A 61 -5.66 -5.16 2.39
N SER A 62 -6.79 -4.47 2.25
CA SER A 62 -7.62 -4.02 3.36
C SER A 62 -8.71 -5.02 3.75
N ILE A 63 -8.80 -6.16 3.07
CA ILE A 63 -9.74 -7.26 3.38
C ILE A 63 -9.14 -8.20 4.42
N PRO A 64 -7.94 -8.82 4.23
CA PRO A 64 -7.37 -9.68 5.25
C PRO A 64 -6.86 -8.87 6.45
N GLY A 65 -6.88 -9.50 7.62
CA GLY A 65 -6.32 -8.92 8.85
C GLY A 65 -4.85 -9.24 9.05
N GLY A 66 -4.20 -8.48 9.95
CA GLY A 66 -2.80 -8.72 10.33
C GLY A 66 -1.78 -8.24 9.30
N PHE A 67 -0.71 -9.00 9.13
CA PHE A 67 0.32 -8.74 8.13
C PHE A 67 -0.11 -9.39 6.81
N VAL A 68 -0.19 -8.58 5.76
CA VAL A 68 -0.85 -8.97 4.51
C VAL A 68 0.11 -8.93 3.34
N GLU A 69 0.11 -9.98 2.53
CA GLU A 69 0.81 -10.04 1.25
C GLU A 69 -0.18 -9.98 0.10
N TRP A 70 0.10 -9.15 -0.88
CA TRP A 70 -0.63 -9.10 -2.14
C TRP A 70 0.11 -9.91 -3.22
N ARG A 71 -0.62 -10.83 -3.86
CA ARG A 71 -0.09 -11.73 -4.89
C ARG A 71 -0.92 -11.67 -6.15
N THR A 72 -0.25 -11.82 -7.28
CA THR A 72 -0.88 -12.19 -8.55
C THR A 72 -0.46 -13.60 -8.90
N ASP A 73 -1.42 -14.49 -9.12
CA ASP A 73 -1.18 -15.84 -9.58
C ASP A 73 -0.72 -15.79 -11.05
N PRO A 74 0.50 -16.23 -11.37
CA PRO A 74 1.02 -16.14 -12.73
C PRO A 74 0.31 -17.05 -13.73
N ARG A 75 -0.46 -18.04 -13.25
CA ARG A 75 -1.19 -19.01 -14.12
C ARG A 75 -2.59 -18.51 -14.46
N SER A 76 -3.33 -18.06 -13.45
CA SER A 76 -4.72 -17.59 -13.63
C SER A 76 -4.81 -16.09 -13.89
N GLY A 77 -3.77 -15.31 -13.57
CA GLY A 77 -3.81 -13.84 -13.57
C GLY A 77 -4.64 -13.27 -12.42
N GLU A 78 -5.21 -14.14 -11.55
CA GLU A 78 -5.99 -13.73 -10.40
C GLU A 78 -5.11 -12.98 -9.39
N SER A 79 -5.59 -11.85 -8.89
CA SER A 79 -4.83 -10.99 -8.00
C SER A 79 -5.63 -10.72 -6.74
N TYR A 80 -5.07 -11.10 -5.60
CA TYR A 80 -5.69 -11.01 -4.29
C TYR A 80 -4.63 -10.86 -3.19
N ALA A 81 -5.06 -10.49 -2.00
CA ALA A 81 -4.21 -10.45 -0.83
C ALA A 81 -4.66 -11.49 0.20
N PHE A 82 -3.74 -11.87 1.07
CA PHE A 82 -3.96 -12.84 2.14
C PHE A 82 -3.07 -12.52 3.34
N SER A 83 -3.50 -12.93 4.53
CA SER A 83 -2.72 -12.78 5.75
C SER A 83 -1.53 -13.75 5.76
N ILE A 84 -0.35 -13.25 6.09
CA ILE A 84 0.87 -14.04 6.31
C ILE A 84 1.19 -14.22 7.80
N ALA A 85 0.64 -13.35 8.66
CA ALA A 85 0.74 -13.45 10.10
C ALA A 85 -0.39 -12.65 10.77
N PRO A 86 -0.87 -13.04 11.96
CA PRO A 86 -1.93 -12.34 12.67
C PRO A 86 -1.46 -10.95 13.15
N HIS A 87 -2.41 -10.09 13.53
CA HIS A 87 -2.14 -8.70 13.93
C HIS A 87 -1.26 -8.57 15.18
N ASP A 88 -1.28 -9.56 16.06
CA ASP A 88 -0.49 -9.62 17.30
C ASP A 88 0.88 -10.31 17.12
N HIS A 89 1.19 -10.77 15.89
CA HIS A 89 2.46 -11.43 15.60
C HIS A 89 3.65 -10.53 15.95
N TRP A 90 3.58 -9.24 15.65
CA TRP A 90 4.67 -8.31 15.89
C TRP A 90 4.12 -6.90 16.21
N ARG A 91 4.57 -6.32 17.31
CA ARG A 91 4.17 -4.95 17.69
C ARG A 91 4.97 -3.92 16.89
N LEU A 92 4.41 -3.43 15.81
CA LEU A 92 4.89 -2.30 15.05
C LEU A 92 3.95 -1.11 15.26
N ALA A 93 4.52 0.10 15.29
CA ALA A 93 3.76 1.35 15.30
C ALA A 93 4.05 2.11 14.01
N ASP A 94 2.99 2.58 13.35
CA ASP A 94 3.09 3.47 12.20
C ASP A 94 2.79 4.90 12.66
N CYS A 95 3.76 5.81 12.42
CA CYS A 95 3.64 7.22 12.76
C CYS A 95 3.51 8.04 11.48
N ILE A 96 2.31 8.56 11.22
CA ILE A 96 2.04 9.37 10.04
C ILE A 96 2.43 10.82 10.30
N VAL A 97 3.44 11.31 9.59
CA VAL A 97 3.90 12.70 9.66
C VAL A 97 3.26 13.51 8.55
N ILE A 98 2.36 14.42 8.91
CA ILE A 98 1.66 15.29 7.96
C ILE A 98 2.49 16.57 7.74
N LEU A 99 3.18 16.65 6.61
CA LEU A 99 4.00 17.80 6.24
C LEU A 99 3.18 18.91 5.54
N SER A 100 2.09 18.55 4.88
CA SER A 100 1.20 19.48 4.21
C SER A 100 -0.23 18.97 4.24
N LYS A 101 -1.19 19.86 4.42
CA LYS A 101 -2.63 19.58 4.30
C LYS A 101 -3.18 19.88 2.90
N ALA A 102 -2.34 20.37 1.99
CA ALA A 102 -2.74 20.62 0.61
C ALA A 102 -2.95 19.31 -0.14
N HIS A 103 -3.94 19.28 -1.03
CA HIS A 103 -4.12 18.15 -1.93
C HIS A 103 -2.88 17.98 -2.82
N LYS A 104 -2.50 16.73 -3.06
CA LYS A 104 -1.44 16.41 -4.03
C LYS A 104 -1.86 16.91 -5.41
N ALA A 105 -0.96 17.61 -6.10
CA ALA A 105 -1.20 18.07 -7.46
C ALA A 105 -1.41 16.90 -8.44
N VAL A 106 -0.74 15.77 -8.20
CA VAL A 106 -0.88 14.54 -8.98
C VAL A 106 -1.21 13.39 -8.03
N GLY A 107 -2.35 12.76 -8.24
CA GLY A 107 -2.80 11.59 -7.48
C GLY A 107 -1.95 10.35 -7.77
N SER A 108 -2.08 9.34 -6.92
CA SER A 108 -1.32 8.07 -7.03
C SER A 108 -1.58 7.33 -8.34
N GLU A 109 -2.80 7.38 -8.86
CA GLU A 109 -3.17 6.74 -10.13
C GLU A 109 -2.43 7.36 -11.32
N ALA A 110 -2.45 8.68 -11.44
CA ALA A 110 -1.70 9.40 -12.48
C ALA A 110 -0.19 9.16 -12.35
N GLY A 111 0.34 9.12 -11.13
CA GLY A 111 1.73 8.75 -10.87
C GLY A 111 2.08 7.34 -11.35
N MET A 112 1.19 6.36 -11.12
CA MET A 112 1.40 4.99 -11.61
C MET A 112 1.43 4.91 -13.14
N HIS A 113 0.60 5.68 -13.84
CA HIS A 113 0.64 5.76 -15.30
C HIS A 113 1.99 6.33 -15.79
N SER A 114 2.48 7.39 -15.16
CA SER A 114 3.76 8.00 -15.51
C SER A 114 4.97 7.10 -15.19
N ALA A 115 4.86 6.18 -14.23
CA ALA A 115 5.95 5.29 -13.85
C ALA A 115 6.53 4.49 -15.03
N GLY A 116 5.69 4.12 -16.01
CA GLY A 116 6.12 3.37 -17.20
C GLY A 116 7.10 4.15 -18.10
N THR A 117 7.15 5.47 -17.99
CA THR A 117 8.08 6.32 -18.76
C THR A 117 9.47 6.40 -18.13
N SER A 118 9.61 6.02 -16.87
CA SER A 118 10.89 6.04 -16.18
C SER A 118 11.84 4.94 -16.67
N PRO A 119 13.10 5.26 -16.98
CA PRO A 119 14.11 4.25 -17.34
C PRO A 119 14.44 3.29 -16.18
N LEU A 120 14.06 3.64 -14.94
CA LEU A 120 14.32 2.82 -13.75
C LEU A 120 13.19 1.82 -13.47
N GLN A 121 12.01 1.97 -14.09
CA GLN A 121 10.85 1.16 -13.78
C GLN A 121 11.07 -0.33 -14.06
N THR A 122 11.70 -0.68 -15.17
CA THR A 122 11.98 -2.08 -15.54
C THR A 122 12.82 -2.76 -14.47
N ALA A 123 13.90 -2.12 -14.01
CA ALA A 123 14.75 -2.65 -12.97
C ALA A 123 14.01 -2.78 -11.61
N ARG A 124 13.19 -1.78 -11.27
CA ARG A 124 12.37 -1.80 -10.06
C ARG A 124 11.39 -2.96 -10.06
N VAL A 125 10.70 -3.20 -11.16
CA VAL A 125 9.73 -4.30 -11.30
C VAL A 125 10.43 -5.66 -11.28
N ALA A 126 11.56 -5.82 -11.99
CA ALA A 126 12.33 -7.05 -12.01
C ALA A 126 12.83 -7.46 -10.61
N ASP A 127 13.17 -6.49 -9.76
CA ASP A 127 13.64 -6.75 -8.39
C ASP A 127 12.51 -6.89 -7.35
N ALA A 128 11.26 -6.60 -7.70
CA ALA A 128 10.14 -6.64 -6.76
C ALA A 128 9.94 -8.01 -6.07
N PRO A 129 10.07 -9.16 -6.77
CA PRO A 129 9.93 -10.47 -6.12
C PRO A 129 10.98 -10.71 -5.01
N ARG A 130 12.22 -10.27 -5.23
CA ARG A 130 13.28 -10.38 -4.22
C ARG A 130 12.97 -9.52 -2.99
N ARG A 131 12.58 -8.26 -3.19
CA ARG A 131 12.21 -7.36 -2.08
C ARG A 131 11.00 -7.89 -1.32
N LEU A 132 9.99 -8.42 -2.01
CA LEU A 132 8.83 -9.04 -1.37
C LEU A 132 9.24 -10.23 -0.50
N ALA A 133 10.10 -11.11 -0.99
CA ALA A 133 10.59 -12.26 -0.23
C ALA A 133 11.37 -11.83 1.03
N LEU A 134 12.23 -10.81 0.91
CA LEU A 134 12.97 -10.24 2.05
C LEU A 134 12.04 -9.61 3.08
N CYS A 135 11.04 -8.82 2.63
CA CYS A 135 10.05 -8.19 3.51
C CYS A 135 9.24 -9.26 4.26
N ARG A 136 8.75 -10.28 3.54
CA ARG A 136 8.03 -11.42 4.13
C ARG A 136 8.87 -12.12 5.20
N SER A 137 10.14 -12.43 4.90
CA SER A 137 11.05 -13.06 5.84
C SER A 137 11.28 -12.20 7.07
N ALA A 138 11.53 -10.91 6.90
CA ALA A 138 11.72 -9.96 7.99
C ALA A 138 10.50 -9.90 8.92
N ILE A 139 9.29 -9.88 8.37
CA ILE A 139 8.05 -9.89 9.14
C ILE A 139 7.93 -11.19 9.93
N LEU A 140 8.05 -12.35 9.27
CA LEU A 140 7.87 -13.65 9.92
C LEU A 140 8.90 -13.93 11.01
N GLN A 141 10.12 -13.43 10.84
CA GLN A 141 11.23 -13.56 11.81
C GLN A 141 11.28 -12.42 12.83
N ARG A 142 10.45 -11.37 12.67
CA ARG A 142 10.50 -10.15 13.49
C ARG A 142 11.87 -9.47 13.44
N ASP A 143 12.56 -9.57 12.31
CA ASP A 143 13.86 -8.92 12.07
C ASP A 143 13.65 -7.47 11.62
N PHE A 144 13.68 -6.54 12.60
CA PHE A 144 13.50 -5.12 12.32
C PHE A 144 14.62 -4.56 11.42
N SER A 145 15.85 -5.03 11.59
CA SER A 145 16.97 -4.57 10.76
C SER A 145 16.81 -4.96 9.30
N ALA A 146 16.32 -6.17 9.02
CA ALA A 146 15.99 -6.59 7.67
C ALA A 146 14.79 -5.81 7.12
N LEU A 147 13.75 -5.55 7.94
CA LEU A 147 12.60 -4.75 7.56
C LEU A 147 13.01 -3.32 7.17
N VAL A 148 13.82 -2.64 7.97
CA VAL A 148 14.39 -1.32 7.68
C VAL A 148 15.02 -1.31 6.28
N ARG A 149 15.94 -2.20 6.03
CA ARG A 149 16.68 -2.25 4.75
C ARG A 149 15.76 -2.40 3.54
N VAL A 150 14.78 -3.29 3.62
CA VAL A 150 13.89 -3.54 2.46
C VAL A 150 12.84 -2.45 2.29
N THR A 151 12.30 -1.89 3.37
CA THR A 151 11.28 -0.85 3.34
C THR A 151 11.85 0.45 2.79
N GLU A 152 13.01 0.88 3.31
CA GLU A 152 13.68 2.10 2.82
C GLU A 152 14.13 1.96 1.36
N LEU A 153 14.65 0.78 0.98
CA LEU A 153 15.02 0.51 -0.41
C LEU A 153 13.79 0.63 -1.34
N ASP A 154 12.66 0.00 -0.99
CA ASP A 154 11.46 0.04 -1.83
C ASP A 154 10.89 1.46 -1.95
N SER A 155 10.84 2.21 -0.84
CA SER A 155 10.45 3.62 -0.83
C SER A 155 11.35 4.47 -1.72
N ASN A 156 12.67 4.37 -1.55
CA ASN A 156 13.62 5.14 -2.34
C ASN A 156 13.56 4.80 -3.84
N MET A 157 13.40 3.51 -4.19
CA MET A 157 13.23 3.09 -5.59
C MET A 157 11.94 3.62 -6.19
N MET A 158 10.83 3.63 -5.44
CA MET A 158 9.58 4.20 -5.91
C MET A 158 9.73 5.69 -6.20
N HIS A 159 10.32 6.46 -5.29
CA HIS A 159 10.55 7.89 -5.49
C HIS A 159 11.53 8.16 -6.63
N ALA A 160 12.58 7.35 -6.81
CA ALA A 160 13.50 7.46 -7.93
C ALA A 160 12.78 7.28 -9.29
N VAL A 161 11.87 6.31 -9.39
CA VAL A 161 11.02 6.12 -10.57
C VAL A 161 10.14 7.35 -10.80
N MET A 162 9.50 7.90 -9.78
CA MET A 162 8.66 9.09 -9.91
C MET A 162 9.47 10.32 -10.37
N MET A 163 10.64 10.53 -9.79
CA MET A 163 11.52 11.66 -10.16
C MET A 163 12.10 11.56 -11.57
N THR A 164 12.15 10.36 -12.14
CA THR A 164 12.68 10.09 -13.49
C THR A 164 11.61 9.78 -14.51
N SER A 165 10.33 9.86 -14.14
CA SER A 165 9.20 9.72 -15.06
C SER A 165 8.99 10.99 -15.90
N ASP A 166 8.18 10.87 -16.94
CA ASP A 166 7.74 11.99 -17.77
C ASP A 166 6.20 12.10 -17.71
N PRO A 167 5.65 13.20 -17.17
CA PRO A 167 6.34 14.27 -16.45
C PRO A 167 7.00 13.79 -15.15
N SER A 168 8.10 14.46 -14.77
CA SER A 168 8.81 14.18 -13.52
C SER A 168 7.97 14.56 -12.30
N LEU A 169 7.87 13.66 -11.32
CA LEU A 169 7.04 13.84 -10.13
C LEU A 169 7.89 13.82 -8.86
N PHE A 170 7.83 14.91 -8.10
CA PHE A 170 8.52 15.07 -6.83
C PHE A 170 7.48 15.05 -5.70
N TYR A 171 7.33 13.91 -5.02
CA TYR A 171 6.47 13.81 -3.85
C TYR A 171 7.15 14.22 -2.55
N TRP A 172 8.49 14.12 -2.49
CA TRP A 172 9.23 14.58 -1.34
C TRP A 172 9.31 16.11 -1.30
N GLN A 173 8.99 16.66 -0.16
CA GLN A 173 9.17 18.06 0.19
C GLN A 173 10.47 18.23 1.00
N PRO A 174 10.97 19.45 1.20
CA PRO A 174 12.13 19.67 2.08
C PRO A 174 11.97 19.04 3.47
N GLY A 175 10.77 19.10 4.05
CA GLY A 175 10.46 18.43 5.31
C GLY A 175 10.55 16.90 5.26
N SER A 176 10.23 16.28 4.12
CA SER A 176 10.40 14.83 3.94
C SER A 176 11.87 14.43 4.04
N LEU A 177 12.74 15.18 3.37
CA LEU A 177 14.19 14.92 3.42
C LEU A 177 14.76 15.16 4.82
N ALA A 178 14.33 16.21 5.50
CA ALA A 178 14.74 16.49 6.89
C ALA A 178 14.33 15.33 7.82
N LEU A 179 13.11 14.79 7.65
CA LEU A 179 12.64 13.64 8.42
C LEU A 179 13.45 12.39 8.12
N ILE A 180 13.74 12.08 6.86
CA ILE A 180 14.59 10.95 6.46
C ILE A 180 15.97 11.05 7.10
N GLN A 181 16.56 12.25 7.11
CA GLN A 181 17.86 12.47 7.76
C GLN A 181 17.78 12.27 9.28
N ALA A 182 16.72 12.76 9.93
CA ALA A 182 16.50 12.54 11.35
C ALA A 182 16.34 11.04 11.70
N VAL A 183 15.54 10.30 10.90
CA VAL A 183 15.39 8.84 11.07
C VAL A 183 16.74 8.14 10.97
N ARG A 184 17.59 8.50 10.01
CA ARG A 184 18.93 7.93 9.87
C ARG A 184 19.83 8.25 11.07
N SER A 185 19.73 9.47 11.61
CA SER A 185 20.46 9.83 12.85
C SER A 185 20.01 8.98 14.03
N TRP A 186 18.71 8.82 14.20
CA TRP A 186 18.14 7.99 15.27
C TRP A 186 18.52 6.51 15.13
N GLN A 187 18.61 5.99 13.90
CA GLN A 187 19.11 4.63 13.66
C GLN A 187 20.57 4.48 14.11
N MET A 188 21.42 5.48 13.85
CA MET A 188 22.83 5.49 14.34
C MET A 188 22.91 5.56 15.86
N GLU A 189 21.93 6.14 16.53
CA GLU A 189 21.77 6.17 17.98
C GLU A 189 21.19 4.86 18.56
N GLY A 190 20.83 3.90 17.68
CA GLY A 190 20.31 2.59 18.07
C GLY A 190 18.80 2.52 18.21
N LEU A 191 18.04 3.54 17.79
CA LEU A 191 16.58 3.48 17.80
C LEU A 191 16.06 2.58 16.69
N ALA A 192 15.05 1.76 17.02
CA ALA A 192 14.35 0.91 16.08
C ALA A 192 13.28 1.73 15.33
N VAL A 193 13.68 2.47 14.32
CA VAL A 193 12.85 3.36 13.51
C VAL A 193 13.21 3.21 12.03
N THR A 194 12.23 3.45 11.14
CA THR A 194 12.41 3.45 9.69
C THR A 194 11.42 4.43 9.04
N TYR A 195 11.56 4.65 7.74
CA TYR A 195 10.61 5.42 6.92
C TYR A 195 10.17 4.64 5.68
N THR A 196 9.04 5.02 5.13
CA THR A 196 8.52 4.47 3.88
C THR A 196 7.80 5.55 3.06
#